data_0e3fe6fb1a4584d43704721d0f17e061
#
_entry.id   0e3fe6fb1a4584d43704721d0f17e061
#
_cell.length_a   1.000
_cell.length_b   1.000
_cell.length_c   1.000
_cell.angle_alpha   90.00
_cell.angle_beta   90.00
_cell.angle_gamma   90.00
#
_symmetry.space_group_name_H-M   'P 1'
#
loop_
_entity.id
_entity.type
_entity.pdbx_description
1 polymer ?
#
loop_
_entity_poly.entity_id
_entity_poly.type
_entity_poly.pdbx_seq_one_letter_code
_entity_poly.pdbx_strand_id
1 'polypeptide(L)'
;LHLHECIRGAALMSRNIDEIIQRAETIYNSAKTLLKESFYASSVRPLPYPTYPFIGFKLEKHHIQSSLTNVLENEGLYGTTITHVDLFNGYLREQLAYIQASHDVEFVVGESLEKIPLPYAIADLRDTERVISHLDALDDFVMPNLQRINDDIPNGLYPESRLIKPLALFTAERIDFSINRLEHYTSTNIEHFQNFIIFTNYQRYIDAFLTYGIDLMQNNKDYYAFIGPDNHIIDKKYIKEGIEVLAQMPAYHLKCQDKNGITFINIGVGPSNAKNITDHLAVLRPHGWIMLGHCAGLRHNQCLGDYVLAHAYVREDHVLDDDLPPWVPIPALAEIQIALEEATGKICGEENVRQCLRTGTVITTDDRNWELKTNSVYERFKKARAIAIDMESATIAANGYRLRVPYGTLLCVSDKPIHGEIKLRGMANEFYKKRITQHLQIGLRTVELLKRSGIMKLHSRKLRGFDEPPFR
;
A
#
# COMPACT_ATOMS: atom_id res chain seq x y z
N LEU A 1 -22.03 14.13 24.47
CA LEU A 1 -21.36 14.10 25.80
C LEU A 1 -20.19 13.12 25.86
N HIS A 2 -20.19 12.00 25.12
CA HIS A 2 -19.18 10.93 25.23
C HIS A 2 -17.91 11.09 24.40
N LEU A 3 -17.87 11.96 23.37
CA LEU A 3 -16.63 12.23 22.62
C LEU A 3 -15.57 12.94 23.49
N HIS A 4 -16.00 13.71 24.48
CA HIS A 4 -15.08 14.36 25.44
C HIS A 4 -14.35 13.35 26.34
N GLU A 5 -14.87 12.12 26.49
CA GLU A 5 -14.20 11.05 27.25
C GLU A 5 -12.98 10.49 26.51
N CYS A 6 -12.86 10.74 25.21
CA CYS A 6 -11.72 10.32 24.37
C CYS A 6 -10.71 11.42 24.10
N ILE A 7 -11.01 12.63 24.57
CA ILE A 7 -10.19 13.81 24.35
C ILE A 7 -9.74 14.32 25.72
N ARG A 8 -8.47 14.65 25.80
CA ARG A 8 -7.84 15.27 26.93
C ARG A 8 -7.85 16.79 26.77
N GLY A 9 -8.38 17.51 27.74
CA GLY A 9 -8.39 18.99 27.71
C GLY A 9 -9.43 19.58 26.76
N ALA A 10 -9.10 20.73 26.16
CA ALA A 10 -10.03 21.47 25.29
C ALA A 10 -10.12 20.87 23.90
N ALA A 11 -11.34 20.52 23.48
CA ALA A 11 -11.67 20.10 22.12
C ALA A 11 -12.12 21.30 21.28
N LEU A 12 -11.78 21.29 19.99
CA LEU A 12 -12.36 22.18 18.98
C LEU A 12 -13.50 21.43 18.30
N MET A 13 -14.68 22.08 18.19
CA MET A 13 -15.79 21.63 17.36
C MET A 13 -15.93 22.57 16.18
N SER A 14 -15.99 22.06 14.98
CA SER A 14 -16.15 22.87 13.77
C SER A 14 -16.71 22.06 12.60
N ARG A 15 -17.44 22.77 11.72
CA ARG A 15 -17.81 22.28 10.39
C ARG A 15 -16.76 22.64 9.34
N ASN A 16 -15.80 23.50 9.69
CA ASN A 16 -14.72 23.88 8.81
C ASN A 16 -13.58 22.84 8.87
N ILE A 17 -13.44 22.08 7.79
CA ILE A 17 -12.43 21.02 7.68
C ILE A 17 -11.01 21.58 7.82
N ASP A 18 -10.75 22.80 7.33
CA ASP A 18 -9.43 23.41 7.43
C ASP A 18 -9.04 23.67 8.89
N GLU A 19 -9.98 24.17 9.70
CA GLU A 19 -9.76 24.38 11.14
C GLU A 19 -9.48 23.07 11.88
N ILE A 20 -10.23 22.01 11.55
CA ILE A 20 -10.05 20.67 12.14
C ILE A 20 -8.65 20.13 11.83
N ILE A 21 -8.23 20.20 10.57
CA ILE A 21 -6.91 19.67 10.15
C ILE A 21 -5.79 20.52 10.74
N GLN A 22 -5.90 21.84 10.71
CA GLN A 22 -4.90 22.74 11.30
C GLN A 22 -4.74 22.52 12.81
N ARG A 23 -5.85 22.29 13.52
CA ARG A 23 -5.81 21.98 14.95
C ARG A 23 -5.13 20.64 15.20
N ALA A 24 -5.44 19.60 14.43
CA ALA A 24 -4.82 18.30 14.52
C ALA A 24 -3.30 18.36 14.25
N GLU A 25 -2.90 19.10 13.23
CA GLU A 25 -1.49 19.34 12.86
C GLU A 25 -0.74 20.06 14.00
N THR A 26 -1.35 21.08 14.58
CA THR A 26 -0.77 21.80 15.72
C THR A 26 -0.55 20.87 16.91
N ILE A 27 -1.54 20.04 17.27
CA ILE A 27 -1.43 19.07 18.36
C ILE A 27 -0.28 18.09 18.07
N TYR A 28 -0.25 17.50 16.87
CA TYR A 28 0.75 16.50 16.52
C TYR A 28 2.18 17.05 16.51
N ASN A 29 2.38 18.21 15.87
CA ASN A 29 3.71 18.83 15.75
C ASN A 29 4.24 19.31 17.11
N SER A 30 3.38 19.89 17.94
CA SER A 30 3.74 20.30 19.31
C SER A 30 4.11 19.08 20.17
N ALA A 31 3.34 17.99 20.10
CA ALA A 31 3.60 16.77 20.81
C ALA A 31 4.96 16.14 20.41
N LYS A 32 5.23 16.09 19.11
CA LYS A 32 6.47 15.54 18.56
C LYS A 32 7.69 16.37 18.92
N THR A 33 7.58 17.69 18.87
CA THR A 33 8.64 18.64 19.27
C THR A 33 8.95 18.48 20.75
N LEU A 34 7.93 18.46 21.60
CA LEU A 34 8.11 18.31 23.05
C LEU A 34 8.81 16.99 23.41
N LEU A 35 8.45 15.88 22.75
CA LEU A 35 9.11 14.58 22.97
C LEU A 35 10.59 14.62 22.58
N LYS A 36 10.90 15.19 21.40
CA LYS A 36 12.29 15.34 20.92
C LYS A 36 13.12 16.19 21.88
N GLU A 37 12.61 17.37 22.25
CA GLU A 37 13.30 18.28 23.16
C GLU A 37 13.51 17.64 24.54
N SER A 38 12.48 17.01 25.09
CA SER A 38 12.57 16.35 26.40
C SER A 38 13.59 15.22 26.40
N PHE A 39 13.65 14.43 25.34
CA PHE A 39 14.62 13.33 25.20
C PHE A 39 16.04 13.84 25.04
N TYR A 40 16.30 14.74 24.09
CA TYR A 40 17.65 15.18 23.76
C TYR A 40 18.26 16.22 24.71
N ALA A 41 17.41 17.06 25.35
CA ALA A 41 17.91 18.13 26.22
C ALA A 41 18.03 17.73 27.68
N SER A 42 17.10 16.93 28.19
CA SER A 42 17.03 16.63 29.63
C SER A 42 16.97 15.14 29.94
N SER A 43 16.68 14.29 28.97
CA SER A 43 16.38 12.86 29.14
C SER A 43 15.26 12.61 30.19
N VAL A 44 14.40 13.59 30.38
CA VAL A 44 13.31 13.56 31.36
C VAL A 44 11.98 13.49 30.65
N ARG A 45 11.16 12.52 31.03
CA ARG A 45 9.81 12.33 30.54
C ARG A 45 8.94 13.57 30.78
N PRO A 46 8.32 14.13 29.73
CA PRO A 46 7.44 15.30 29.90
C PRO A 46 6.15 14.94 30.65
N LEU A 47 5.66 15.87 31.45
CA LEU A 47 4.39 15.77 32.17
C LEU A 47 3.57 17.06 31.90
N PRO A 48 2.38 16.91 31.33
CA PRO A 48 1.71 15.70 30.84
C PRO A 48 2.38 15.09 29.63
N TYR A 49 2.32 13.75 29.49
CA TYR A 49 2.92 13.06 28.36
C TYR A 49 2.16 13.34 27.06
N PRO A 50 2.83 13.67 25.93
CA PRO A 50 2.20 13.97 24.67
C PRO A 50 1.41 12.81 24.06
N THR A 51 0.29 13.13 23.43
CA THR A 51 -0.64 12.16 22.84
C THR A 51 -0.93 12.47 21.37
N TYR A 52 -1.43 11.46 20.65
CA TYR A 52 -1.90 11.65 19.27
C TYR A 52 -3.10 12.58 19.23
N PRO A 53 -3.31 13.36 18.17
CA PRO A 53 -4.58 14.01 17.93
C PRO A 53 -5.68 12.98 17.63
N PHE A 54 -6.89 13.32 18.04
CA PHE A 54 -8.12 12.57 17.78
C PHE A 54 -9.04 13.39 16.92
N ILE A 55 -9.66 12.77 15.92
CA ILE A 55 -10.77 13.35 15.13
C ILE A 55 -11.98 12.43 15.27
N GLY A 56 -13.15 13.02 15.49
CA GLY A 56 -14.40 12.27 15.57
C GLY A 56 -15.62 13.13 15.30
N PHE A 57 -16.78 12.49 15.28
CA PHE A 57 -18.10 13.14 15.21
C PHE A 57 -19.18 12.24 15.78
N LYS A 58 -20.33 12.81 16.09
CA LYS A 58 -21.56 12.10 16.45
C LYS A 58 -22.49 12.04 15.26
N LEU A 59 -22.91 10.84 14.89
CA LEU A 59 -23.95 10.62 13.88
C LEU A 59 -25.27 10.30 14.59
N GLU A 60 -26.28 11.13 14.41
CA GLU A 60 -27.61 10.91 14.92
C GLU A 60 -28.54 10.45 13.83
N LYS A 61 -29.62 9.79 14.19
CA LYS A 61 -30.57 9.16 13.24
C LYS A 61 -31.10 10.14 12.19
N HIS A 62 -31.30 11.40 12.54
CA HIS A 62 -31.78 12.44 11.61
C HIS A 62 -30.70 12.91 10.60
N HIS A 63 -29.43 12.62 10.84
CA HIS A 63 -28.33 12.87 9.90
C HIS A 63 -28.20 11.76 8.85
N ILE A 64 -28.89 10.62 9.03
CA ILE A 64 -28.86 9.49 8.10
C ILE A 64 -29.95 9.73 7.05
N GLN A 65 -29.55 10.28 5.92
CA GLN A 65 -30.45 10.46 4.80
C GLN A 65 -30.55 9.17 3.98
N SER A 66 -31.72 8.81 3.53
CA SER A 66 -31.92 7.70 2.59
C SER A 66 -31.43 8.11 1.20
N SER A 67 -30.15 7.99 0.95
CA SER A 67 -29.56 8.27 -0.36
C SER A 67 -28.54 7.19 -0.76
N LEU A 68 -28.37 7.01 -2.06
CA LEU A 68 -27.36 6.10 -2.63
C LEU A 68 -25.92 6.48 -2.29
N THR A 69 -25.73 7.64 -1.69
CA THR A 69 -24.42 8.20 -1.32
C THR A 69 -24.10 8.05 0.17
N ASN A 70 -24.97 7.44 0.96
CA ASN A 70 -24.73 7.25 2.39
C ASN A 70 -23.47 6.40 2.63
N VAL A 71 -22.59 6.94 3.45
CA VAL A 71 -21.33 6.28 3.85
C VAL A 71 -21.53 5.48 5.11
N LEU A 72 -22.43 5.93 5.99
CA LEU A 72 -22.72 5.37 7.30
C LEU A 72 -24.21 5.11 7.43
N GLU A 73 -24.56 3.94 7.88
CA GLU A 73 -25.94 3.49 8.06
C GLU A 73 -26.39 3.51 9.53
N ASN A 74 -25.42 3.46 10.44
CA ASN A 74 -25.68 3.30 11.86
C ASN A 74 -25.34 4.56 12.65
N GLU A 75 -26.26 5.00 13.51
CA GLU A 75 -25.99 6.05 14.47
C GLU A 75 -24.87 5.67 15.47
N GLY A 76 -24.21 6.65 16.04
CA GLY A 76 -23.19 6.44 17.04
C GLY A 76 -22.08 7.50 17.06
N LEU A 77 -21.11 7.23 17.87
CA LEU A 77 -19.87 8.03 17.94
C LEU A 77 -18.83 7.39 17.02
N TYR A 78 -18.25 8.19 16.16
CA TYR A 78 -17.20 7.79 15.23
C TYR A 78 -15.93 8.55 15.52
N GLY A 79 -14.78 7.89 15.49
CA GLY A 79 -13.52 8.57 15.75
C GLY A 79 -12.29 7.72 15.42
N THR A 80 -11.16 8.40 15.30
CA THR A 80 -9.86 7.78 15.10
C THR A 80 -8.75 8.68 15.62
N THR A 81 -7.65 8.09 16.05
CA THR A 81 -6.38 8.80 16.25
C THR A 81 -5.68 8.98 14.92
N ILE A 82 -4.96 10.07 14.74
CA ILE A 82 -4.23 10.39 13.52
C ILE A 82 -2.78 10.75 13.81
N THR A 83 -1.93 10.54 12.82
CA THR A 83 -0.50 10.84 12.85
C THR A 83 -0.06 11.45 11.51
N HIS A 84 1.14 12.00 11.42
CA HIS A 84 1.71 12.56 10.19
C HIS A 84 0.71 13.40 9.40
N VAL A 85 0.06 14.37 10.07
CA VAL A 85 -1.07 15.14 9.52
C VAL A 85 -0.71 15.87 8.22
N ASP A 86 0.51 16.35 8.09
CA ASP A 86 1.07 16.94 6.88
C ASP A 86 1.13 15.94 5.71
N LEU A 87 1.62 14.72 5.98
CA LEU A 87 1.71 13.63 4.99
C LEU A 87 0.32 13.22 4.48
N PHE A 88 -0.66 13.16 5.38
CA PHE A 88 -2.04 12.71 5.10
C PHE A 88 -3.03 13.86 4.88
N ASN A 89 -2.58 15.13 4.79
CA ASN A 89 -3.47 16.29 4.69
C ASN A 89 -4.51 16.17 3.58
N GLY A 90 -4.09 15.87 2.35
CA GLY A 90 -4.99 15.69 1.21
C GLY A 90 -5.98 14.55 1.42
N TYR A 91 -5.52 13.41 1.93
CA TYR A 91 -6.38 12.27 2.27
C TYR A 91 -7.42 12.62 3.34
N LEU A 92 -7.02 13.24 4.44
CA LEU A 92 -7.94 13.63 5.52
C LEU A 92 -9.00 14.61 5.02
N ARG A 93 -8.61 15.61 4.24
CA ARG A 93 -9.56 16.56 3.62
C ARG A 93 -10.60 15.85 2.78
N GLU A 94 -10.17 14.96 1.91
CA GLU A 94 -11.06 14.18 1.04
C GLU A 94 -12.04 13.34 1.86
N GLN A 95 -11.57 12.64 2.90
CA GLN A 95 -12.40 11.76 3.72
C GLN A 95 -13.41 12.55 4.56
N LEU A 96 -12.97 13.63 5.21
CA LEU A 96 -13.85 14.50 6.01
C LEU A 96 -14.90 15.20 5.12
N ALA A 97 -14.49 15.75 3.96
CA ALA A 97 -15.41 16.36 3.01
C ALA A 97 -16.47 15.38 2.52
N TYR A 98 -16.09 14.13 2.29
CA TYR A 98 -17.02 13.11 1.86
C TYR A 98 -18.03 12.72 2.95
N ILE A 99 -17.61 12.63 4.21
CA ILE A 99 -18.51 12.42 5.34
C ILE A 99 -19.49 13.58 5.45
N GLN A 100 -18.98 14.82 5.39
CA GLN A 100 -19.80 16.02 5.51
C GLN A 100 -20.80 16.18 4.37
N ALA A 101 -20.43 15.80 3.15
CA ALA A 101 -21.33 15.83 2.00
C ALA A 101 -22.47 14.79 2.09
N SER A 102 -22.21 13.69 2.81
CA SER A 102 -23.17 12.58 2.99
C SER A 102 -24.02 12.73 4.26
N HIS A 103 -23.49 13.41 5.27
CA HIS A 103 -24.10 13.56 6.59
C HIS A 103 -23.86 14.97 7.12
N ASP A 104 -24.92 15.60 7.63
CA ASP A 104 -24.80 16.95 8.23
C ASP A 104 -24.21 16.85 9.65
N VAL A 105 -22.91 16.65 9.73
CA VAL A 105 -22.17 16.46 10.99
C VAL A 105 -21.18 17.58 11.26
N GLU A 106 -20.90 17.80 12.52
CA GLU A 106 -19.85 18.67 13.03
C GLU A 106 -18.71 17.80 13.58
N PHE A 107 -17.46 18.13 13.19
CA PHE A 107 -16.29 17.38 13.63
C PHE A 107 -15.75 17.93 14.96
N VAL A 108 -15.18 17.02 15.73
CA VAL A 108 -14.47 17.30 16.98
C VAL A 108 -13.01 16.91 16.81
N VAL A 109 -12.09 17.76 17.22
CA VAL A 109 -10.65 17.50 17.25
C VAL A 109 -10.05 17.90 18.59
N GLY A 110 -9.14 17.08 19.13
CA GLY A 110 -8.45 17.34 20.38
C GLY A 110 -7.31 16.34 20.64
N GLU A 111 -6.64 16.49 21.77
CA GLU A 111 -5.65 15.51 22.20
C GLU A 111 -6.33 14.19 22.60
N SER A 112 -5.89 13.08 22.05
CA SER A 112 -6.41 11.76 22.44
C SER A 112 -5.89 11.31 23.81
N LEU A 113 -6.35 10.14 24.26
CA LEU A 113 -5.76 9.46 25.42
C LEU A 113 -4.55 8.59 25.04
N GLU A 114 -4.30 8.38 23.75
CA GLU A 114 -3.24 7.52 23.25
C GLU A 114 -1.92 8.28 23.18
N LYS A 115 -0.94 7.82 23.99
CA LYS A 115 0.39 8.43 24.08
C LYS A 115 1.21 8.11 22.83
N ILE A 116 1.98 9.08 22.35
CA ILE A 116 2.92 8.87 21.23
C ILE A 116 4.16 8.14 21.76
N PRO A 117 4.48 6.93 21.28
CA PRO A 117 5.74 6.28 21.64
C PRO A 117 6.95 7.08 21.19
N LEU A 118 7.96 7.18 22.06
CA LEU A 118 9.15 7.97 21.78
C LEU A 118 9.85 7.60 20.45
N PRO A 119 10.04 6.32 20.09
CA PRO A 119 10.69 5.95 18.83
C PRO A 119 10.04 6.59 17.61
N TYR A 120 8.72 6.77 17.60
CA TYR A 120 8.00 7.39 16.47
C TYR A 120 8.14 8.91 16.41
N ALA A 121 8.52 9.54 17.51
CA ALA A 121 8.83 10.96 17.54
C ALA A 121 10.27 11.27 17.09
N ILE A 122 11.22 10.38 17.38
CA ILE A 122 12.66 10.58 17.14
C ILE A 122 13.20 9.82 15.92
N ALA A 123 12.38 9.05 15.21
CA ALA A 123 12.75 8.27 14.04
C ALA A 123 13.15 9.15 12.85
N ASP A 124 14.14 10.01 13.02
CA ASP A 124 14.85 10.66 11.95
C ASP A 124 16.20 9.95 11.81
N LEU A 125 16.42 9.24 10.72
CA LEU A 125 17.63 8.42 10.46
C LEU A 125 18.94 9.21 10.59
N ARG A 126 18.88 10.53 10.55
CA ARG A 126 20.02 11.43 10.70
C ARG A 126 20.56 11.56 12.12
N ASP A 127 19.81 11.08 13.12
CA ASP A 127 20.15 11.25 14.54
C ASP A 127 20.54 9.93 15.26
N THR A 128 20.90 8.87 14.52
CA THR A 128 21.18 7.54 15.10
C THR A 128 22.28 7.58 16.17
N GLU A 129 23.36 8.32 15.95
CA GLU A 129 24.45 8.46 16.95
C GLU A 129 23.96 9.15 18.23
N ARG A 130 23.07 10.14 18.07
CA ARG A 130 22.49 10.88 19.19
C ARG A 130 21.49 10.04 19.97
N VAL A 131 20.72 9.18 19.31
CA VAL A 131 19.86 8.19 19.97
C VAL A 131 20.69 7.19 20.76
N ILE A 132 21.78 6.67 20.19
CA ILE A 132 22.67 5.71 20.85
C ILE A 132 23.26 6.30 22.15
N SER A 133 23.59 7.59 22.16
CA SER A 133 24.15 8.26 23.35
C SER A 133 23.15 8.44 24.49
N HIS A 134 21.83 8.20 24.28
CA HIS A 134 20.76 8.38 25.25
C HIS A 134 19.95 7.09 25.50
N LEU A 135 20.48 5.92 25.13
CA LEU A 135 19.75 4.64 25.26
C LEU A 135 19.25 4.37 26.68
N ASP A 136 20.01 4.74 27.70
CA ASP A 136 19.66 4.53 29.11
C ASP A 136 18.40 5.31 29.54
N ALA A 137 18.05 6.38 28.82
CA ALA A 137 16.85 7.18 29.10
C ALA A 137 15.58 6.65 28.43
N LEU A 138 15.68 5.66 27.55
CA LEU A 138 14.50 5.14 26.81
C LEU A 138 13.46 4.53 27.76
N ASP A 139 13.87 3.90 28.85
CA ASP A 139 12.99 3.22 29.80
C ASP A 139 12.01 4.18 30.51
N ASP A 140 12.36 5.47 30.60
CA ASP A 140 11.50 6.48 31.19
C ASP A 140 10.37 6.95 30.26
N PHE A 141 10.47 6.65 28.97
CA PHE A 141 9.51 7.07 27.96
C PHE A 141 8.56 5.95 27.55
N VAL A 142 7.44 6.33 26.92
CA VAL A 142 6.49 5.36 26.38
C VAL A 142 7.09 4.71 25.14
N MET A 143 7.12 3.38 25.15
CA MET A 143 7.57 2.54 24.03
C MET A 143 6.37 1.97 23.25
N PRO A 144 6.57 1.56 21.98
CA PRO A 144 5.52 0.93 21.16
C PRO A 144 4.91 -0.29 21.85
N ASN A 145 3.59 -0.41 21.80
CA ASN A 145 2.86 -1.52 22.38
C ASN A 145 2.24 -2.39 21.26
N LEU A 146 2.78 -3.59 21.06
CA LEU A 146 2.31 -4.52 20.03
C LEU A 146 0.83 -4.91 20.17
N GLN A 147 0.27 -4.85 21.37
CA GLN A 147 -1.17 -5.09 21.58
C GLN A 147 -2.06 -3.99 20.97
N ARG A 148 -1.51 -2.80 20.72
CA ARG A 148 -2.20 -1.69 20.04
C ARG A 148 -1.89 -1.62 18.54
N ILE A 149 -0.80 -2.26 18.12
CA ILE A 149 -0.34 -2.35 16.75
C ILE A 149 -0.89 -3.65 16.16
N ASN A 150 -2.20 -3.69 15.88
CA ASN A 150 -2.85 -4.87 15.32
C ASN A 150 -3.75 -4.48 14.13
N ASP A 151 -4.21 -5.46 13.41
CA ASP A 151 -5.15 -5.34 12.30
C ASP A 151 -6.58 -5.77 12.69
N ASP A 152 -6.98 -5.63 13.96
CA ASP A 152 -8.33 -6.00 14.41
C ASP A 152 -9.42 -5.24 13.66
N ILE A 153 -9.20 -3.94 13.39
CA ILE A 153 -10.17 -3.12 12.64
C ILE A 153 -10.31 -3.61 11.19
N PRO A 154 -9.23 -3.74 10.39
CA PRO A 154 -9.35 -4.28 9.02
C PRO A 154 -9.92 -5.70 8.97
N ASN A 155 -9.66 -6.51 9.99
CA ASN A 155 -10.14 -7.90 10.08
C ASN A 155 -11.57 -8.01 10.67
N GLY A 156 -12.22 -6.89 11.02
CA GLY A 156 -13.57 -6.88 11.57
C GLY A 156 -13.67 -7.47 12.99
N LEU A 157 -12.57 -7.51 13.74
CA LEU A 157 -12.50 -8.13 15.07
C LEU A 157 -12.78 -7.15 16.22
N TYR A 158 -13.12 -5.90 15.95
CA TYR A 158 -13.46 -4.94 17.00
C TYR A 158 -14.89 -5.19 17.52
N PRO A 159 -15.11 -5.09 18.86
CA PRO A 159 -16.41 -5.36 19.47
C PRO A 159 -17.48 -4.36 19.02
N GLU A 160 -18.69 -4.83 18.70
CA GLU A 160 -19.85 -3.95 18.43
C GLU A 160 -20.21 -3.06 19.64
N SER A 161 -19.90 -3.52 20.84
CA SER A 161 -20.10 -2.76 22.09
C SER A 161 -19.11 -1.61 22.29
N ARG A 162 -18.19 -1.41 21.38
CA ARG A 162 -17.20 -0.31 21.46
C ARG A 162 -17.94 1.02 21.40
N LEU A 163 -17.74 1.87 22.41
CA LEU A 163 -18.38 3.17 22.52
C LEU A 163 -18.13 4.06 21.30
N ILE A 164 -16.90 4.00 20.74
CA ILE A 164 -16.50 4.74 19.54
C ILE A 164 -16.23 3.77 18.40
N LYS A 165 -17.01 3.93 17.34
CA LYS A 165 -16.81 3.20 16.09
C LYS A 165 -15.60 3.78 15.35
N PRO A 166 -14.75 2.93 14.74
CA PRO A 166 -13.57 3.40 14.03
C PRO A 166 -13.95 4.17 12.75
N LEU A 167 -13.27 5.28 12.49
CA LEU A 167 -13.38 6.04 11.24
C LEU A 167 -12.46 5.49 10.16
N ALA A 168 -11.27 5.02 10.54
CA ALA A 168 -10.23 4.53 9.64
C ALA A 168 -9.86 3.08 9.95
N LEU A 169 -9.27 2.39 8.98
CA LEU A 169 -8.78 1.02 9.14
C LEU A 169 -7.61 0.91 10.12
N PHE A 170 -6.82 1.96 10.25
CA PHE A 170 -5.59 1.95 11.03
C PHE A 170 -5.60 3.06 12.08
N THR A 171 -5.13 2.73 13.28
CA THR A 171 -4.84 3.69 14.35
C THR A 171 -3.55 4.45 14.07
N ALA A 172 -3.33 5.57 14.73
CA ALA A 172 -2.10 6.34 14.59
C ALA A 172 -0.84 5.51 14.91
N GLU A 173 -0.86 4.73 15.98
CA GLU A 173 0.28 3.89 16.39
C GLU A 173 0.57 2.78 15.35
N ARG A 174 -0.49 2.19 14.75
CA ARG A 174 -0.34 1.21 13.65
C ARG A 174 0.27 1.83 12.39
N ILE A 175 -0.11 3.08 12.08
CA ILE A 175 0.45 3.83 10.96
C ILE A 175 1.94 4.12 11.21
N ASP A 176 2.30 4.66 12.38
CA ASP A 176 3.69 4.99 12.73
C ASP A 176 4.59 3.76 12.67
N PHE A 177 4.12 2.63 13.20
CA PHE A 177 4.83 1.36 13.07
C PHE A 177 5.11 0.99 11.62
N SER A 178 4.09 1.12 10.76
CA SER A 178 4.24 0.79 9.33
C SER A 178 5.17 1.75 8.60
N ILE A 179 5.12 3.03 8.89
CA ILE A 179 6.02 4.02 8.29
C ILE A 179 7.47 3.68 8.62
N ASN A 180 7.79 3.41 9.88
CA ASN A 180 9.13 3.01 10.28
C ASN A 180 9.60 1.72 9.59
N ARG A 181 8.70 0.74 9.42
CA ARG A 181 9.02 -0.50 8.70
C ARG A 181 9.25 -0.26 7.21
N LEU A 182 8.45 0.59 6.57
CA LEU A 182 8.64 0.94 5.17
C LEU A 182 9.99 1.60 4.93
N GLU A 183 10.34 2.61 5.72
CA GLU A 183 11.62 3.30 5.61
C GLU A 183 12.80 2.34 5.82
N HIS A 184 12.69 1.43 6.80
CA HIS A 184 13.69 0.39 7.05
C HIS A 184 13.86 -0.58 5.87
N TYR A 185 12.76 -1.11 5.31
CA TYR A 185 12.83 -2.10 4.24
C TYR A 185 13.23 -1.50 2.91
N THR A 186 12.78 -0.28 2.62
CA THR A 186 13.00 0.35 1.32
C THR A 186 14.20 1.28 1.25
N SER A 187 14.75 1.64 2.41
CA SER A 187 15.82 2.64 2.57
C SER A 187 15.46 4.00 1.95
N THR A 188 14.16 4.36 1.98
CA THR A 188 13.68 5.65 1.47
C THR A 188 12.72 6.30 2.47
N ASN A 189 12.76 7.64 2.54
CA ASN A 189 11.84 8.38 3.39
C ASN A 189 10.41 8.29 2.87
N ILE A 190 9.46 8.25 3.80
CA ILE A 190 8.04 8.08 3.51
C ILE A 190 7.45 9.19 2.62
N GLU A 191 8.00 10.39 2.67
CA GLU A 191 7.56 11.53 1.86
C GLU A 191 7.73 11.33 0.35
N HIS A 192 8.57 10.37 -0.06
CA HIS A 192 8.82 10.09 -1.47
C HIS A 192 7.80 9.15 -2.10
N PHE A 193 7.07 8.37 -1.28
CA PHE A 193 6.08 7.42 -1.78
C PHE A 193 4.97 8.11 -2.56
N GLN A 194 4.60 7.48 -3.68
CA GLN A 194 3.59 7.96 -4.61
C GLN A 194 2.32 7.10 -4.52
N ASN A 195 1.20 7.61 -5.04
CA ASN A 195 -0.11 6.97 -4.91
C ASN A 195 -0.31 5.73 -5.80
N PHE A 196 0.52 5.53 -6.81
CA PHE A 196 0.51 4.31 -7.62
C PHE A 196 1.75 3.49 -7.33
N ILE A 197 1.52 2.24 -6.89
CA ILE A 197 2.61 1.33 -6.53
C ILE A 197 2.72 0.25 -7.59
N ILE A 198 3.93 -0.04 -8.03
CA ILE A 198 4.23 -1.19 -8.88
C ILE A 198 5.18 -2.10 -8.10
N PHE A 199 4.85 -3.38 -8.03
CA PHE A 199 5.69 -4.41 -7.45
C PHE A 199 6.35 -5.26 -8.51
N THR A 200 7.57 -5.67 -8.23
CA THR A 200 8.27 -6.72 -8.97
C THR A 200 9.12 -7.56 -8.01
N ASN A 201 9.42 -8.77 -8.42
CA ASN A 201 10.35 -9.65 -7.72
C ASN A 201 11.66 -9.86 -8.49
N TYR A 202 11.93 -9.00 -9.49
CA TYR A 202 13.03 -9.23 -10.43
C TYR A 202 13.81 -7.94 -10.72
N GLN A 203 15.11 -7.94 -10.40
CA GLN A 203 15.97 -6.75 -10.50
C GLN A 203 16.00 -6.12 -11.90
N ARG A 204 15.90 -6.92 -12.95
CA ARG A 204 15.89 -6.39 -14.34
C ARG A 204 14.76 -5.42 -14.66
N TYR A 205 13.61 -5.52 -13.94
CA TYR A 205 12.54 -4.51 -14.08
C TYR A 205 12.95 -3.18 -13.47
N ILE A 206 13.67 -3.22 -12.36
CA ILE A 206 14.22 -2.01 -11.74
C ILE A 206 15.23 -1.36 -12.68
N ASP A 207 16.16 -2.13 -13.24
CA ASP A 207 17.19 -1.60 -14.18
C ASP A 207 16.52 -0.93 -15.40
N ALA A 208 15.46 -1.55 -15.93
CA ALA A 208 14.68 -0.98 -17.03
C ALA A 208 13.92 0.29 -16.59
N PHE A 209 13.36 0.29 -15.37
CA PHE A 209 12.64 1.45 -14.82
C PHE A 209 13.56 2.64 -14.54
N LEU A 210 14.77 2.40 -14.06
CA LEU A 210 15.77 3.47 -13.88
C LEU A 210 16.07 4.18 -15.20
N THR A 211 16.31 3.42 -16.25
CA THR A 211 16.56 3.97 -17.59
C THR A 211 15.36 4.74 -18.12
N TYR A 212 14.18 4.13 -18.07
CA TYR A 212 12.95 4.74 -18.58
C TYR A 212 12.52 5.97 -17.76
N GLY A 213 12.67 5.92 -16.44
CA GLY A 213 12.33 7.04 -15.54
C GLY A 213 13.16 8.28 -15.79
N ILE A 214 14.46 8.11 -16.08
CA ILE A 214 15.35 9.23 -16.47
C ILE A 214 14.87 9.86 -17.78
N ASP A 215 14.49 9.04 -18.76
CA ASP A 215 13.98 9.54 -20.05
C ASP A 215 12.63 10.27 -19.84
N LEU A 216 11.76 9.76 -18.98
CA LEU A 216 10.52 10.44 -18.63
C LEU A 216 10.76 11.79 -17.94
N MET A 217 11.70 11.88 -17.00
CA MET A 217 12.08 13.13 -16.35
C MET A 217 12.54 14.20 -17.34
N GLN A 218 13.17 13.80 -18.44
CA GLN A 218 13.65 14.73 -19.47
C GLN A 218 12.53 15.20 -20.42
N ASN A 219 11.54 14.33 -20.68
CA ASN A 219 10.55 14.54 -21.74
C ASN A 219 9.15 14.88 -21.22
N ASN A 220 8.87 14.69 -19.92
CA ASN A 220 7.57 14.95 -19.32
C ASN A 220 7.72 15.80 -18.06
N LYS A 221 7.21 17.05 -18.14
CA LYS A 221 7.29 18.04 -17.03
C LYS A 221 6.42 17.70 -15.82
N ASP A 222 5.53 16.72 -15.91
CA ASP A 222 4.71 16.28 -14.79
C ASP A 222 5.55 15.60 -13.71
N TYR A 223 6.68 15.01 -14.11
CA TYR A 223 7.62 14.39 -13.20
C TYR A 223 8.74 15.38 -12.81
N TYR A 224 8.90 15.67 -11.52
CA TYR A 224 9.84 16.69 -11.03
C TYR A 224 11.04 16.13 -10.26
N ALA A 225 10.97 14.88 -9.79
CA ALA A 225 12.09 14.23 -9.10
C ALA A 225 12.03 12.71 -9.28
N PHE A 226 13.18 12.07 -9.29
CA PHE A 226 13.32 10.62 -9.27
C PHE A 226 14.27 10.24 -8.14
N ILE A 227 13.75 9.53 -7.13
CA ILE A 227 14.44 9.22 -5.87
C ILE A 227 14.53 7.70 -5.72
N GLY A 228 15.68 7.22 -5.27
CA GLY A 228 15.93 5.81 -4.97
C GLY A 228 16.36 5.57 -3.53
N PRO A 229 16.84 4.36 -3.22
CA PRO A 229 17.33 3.99 -1.90
C PRO A 229 18.35 4.99 -1.36
N ASP A 230 18.39 5.12 -0.02
CA ASP A 230 19.18 6.12 0.71
C ASP A 230 18.86 7.57 0.30
N ASN A 231 17.65 7.76 -0.26
CA ASN A 231 17.16 9.04 -0.79
C ASN A 231 18.03 9.65 -1.90
N HIS A 232 18.79 8.82 -2.60
CA HIS A 232 19.60 9.27 -3.71
C HIS A 232 18.76 9.78 -4.87
N ILE A 233 19.19 10.88 -5.48
CA ILE A 233 18.60 11.36 -6.73
C ILE A 233 19.05 10.43 -7.85
N ILE A 234 18.08 9.89 -8.59
CA ILE A 234 18.33 9.01 -9.73
C ILE A 234 18.51 9.86 -10.98
N ASP A 235 19.71 9.80 -11.52
CA ASP A 235 20.09 10.44 -12.79
C ASP A 235 21.05 9.53 -13.59
N LYS A 236 21.58 10.02 -14.69
CA LYS A 236 22.56 9.28 -15.51
C LYS A 236 23.85 8.94 -14.75
N LYS A 237 24.23 9.77 -13.79
CA LYS A 237 25.41 9.55 -12.95
C LYS A 237 25.19 8.39 -11.99
N TYR A 238 24.02 8.33 -11.35
CA TYR A 238 23.62 7.23 -10.48
C TYR A 238 23.76 5.86 -11.17
N ILE A 239 23.23 5.73 -12.40
CA ILE A 239 23.33 4.49 -13.18
C ILE A 239 24.78 4.16 -13.53
N LYS A 240 25.58 5.18 -13.89
CA LYS A 240 26.97 4.98 -14.30
C LYS A 240 27.88 4.54 -13.13
N GLU A 241 27.62 5.05 -11.94
CA GLU A 241 28.40 4.74 -10.74
C GLU A 241 28.07 3.36 -10.16
N GLY A 242 26.89 2.80 -10.48
CA GLY A 242 26.48 1.47 -10.04
C GLY A 242 26.42 1.37 -8.52
N ILE A 243 25.73 2.31 -7.87
CA ILE A 243 25.62 2.39 -6.41
C ILE A 243 25.04 1.09 -5.86
N GLU A 244 25.74 0.48 -4.93
CA GLU A 244 25.26 -0.72 -4.24
C GLU A 244 24.05 -0.37 -3.36
N VAL A 245 22.99 -1.16 -3.49
CA VAL A 245 21.75 -0.99 -2.73
C VAL A 245 21.65 -2.08 -1.67
N LEU A 246 21.70 -1.70 -0.42
CA LEU A 246 21.63 -2.62 0.72
C LEU A 246 20.22 -2.85 1.25
N ALA A 247 19.22 -2.11 0.75
CA ALA A 247 17.82 -2.25 1.14
C ALA A 247 17.27 -3.64 0.81
N GLN A 248 16.47 -4.22 1.72
CA GLN A 248 15.85 -5.52 1.50
C GLN A 248 14.80 -5.49 0.39
N MET A 249 14.03 -4.39 0.31
CA MET A 249 12.98 -4.15 -0.67
C MET A 249 13.12 -2.75 -1.26
N PRO A 250 14.18 -2.51 -2.07
CA PRO A 250 14.48 -1.16 -2.56
C PRO A 250 13.31 -0.56 -3.33
N ALA A 251 12.98 0.68 -2.97
CA ALA A 251 11.93 1.45 -3.61
C ALA A 251 12.50 2.61 -4.42
N TYR A 252 11.85 2.90 -5.54
CA TYR A 252 12.23 3.96 -6.48
C TYR A 252 10.99 4.81 -6.78
N HIS A 253 11.10 6.12 -6.60
CA HIS A 253 9.98 7.04 -6.62
C HIS A 253 10.11 8.05 -7.76
N LEU A 254 9.32 7.88 -8.80
CA LEU A 254 9.17 8.85 -9.86
C LEU A 254 8.06 9.82 -9.47
N LYS A 255 8.44 11.00 -8.97
CA LYS A 255 7.54 11.91 -8.26
C LYS A 255 6.77 12.85 -9.18
N CYS A 256 5.47 12.93 -8.97
CA CYS A 256 4.56 13.91 -9.56
C CYS A 256 3.92 14.79 -8.47
N GLN A 257 3.29 15.90 -8.90
CA GLN A 257 2.45 16.71 -8.02
C GLN A 257 1.35 15.85 -7.37
N ASP A 258 0.93 16.22 -6.16
CA ASP A 258 -0.12 15.55 -5.38
C ASP A 258 0.13 14.03 -5.18
N LYS A 259 1.41 13.62 -5.17
CA LYS A 259 1.83 12.22 -5.11
C LYS A 259 1.26 11.33 -6.23
N ASN A 260 0.85 11.90 -7.35
CA ASN A 260 0.31 11.18 -8.50
C ASN A 260 1.37 10.50 -9.38
N GLY A 261 2.57 10.33 -8.86
CA GLY A 261 3.65 9.58 -9.50
C GLY A 261 3.57 8.08 -9.28
N ILE A 262 4.72 7.44 -9.43
CA ILE A 262 4.88 5.98 -9.33
C ILE A 262 5.96 5.66 -8.31
N THR A 263 5.63 4.77 -7.37
CA THR A 263 6.62 4.07 -6.55
C THR A 263 6.78 2.66 -7.09
N PHE A 264 8.00 2.28 -7.47
CA PHE A 264 8.31 0.95 -7.94
C PHE A 264 9.21 0.24 -6.94
N ILE A 265 8.80 -0.96 -6.50
CA ILE A 265 9.46 -1.69 -5.41
C ILE A 265 9.86 -3.09 -5.88
N ASN A 266 11.13 -3.43 -5.67
CA ASN A 266 11.56 -4.83 -5.76
C ASN A 266 11.32 -5.52 -4.42
N ILE A 267 10.30 -6.33 -4.35
CA ILE A 267 9.88 -7.00 -3.11
C ILE A 267 10.60 -8.32 -2.85
N GLY A 268 11.47 -8.76 -3.78
CA GLY A 268 12.01 -10.10 -3.73
C GLY A 268 10.97 -11.18 -4.03
N VAL A 269 11.32 -12.43 -3.81
CA VAL A 269 10.48 -13.59 -4.16
C VAL A 269 9.76 -14.14 -2.92
N GLY A 270 8.48 -14.42 -3.07
CA GLY A 270 7.69 -15.19 -2.14
C GLY A 270 6.55 -14.44 -1.46
N PRO A 271 5.51 -15.18 -1.03
CA PRO A 271 4.30 -14.59 -0.48
C PRO A 271 4.54 -13.88 0.86
N SER A 272 5.50 -14.33 1.67
CA SER A 272 5.86 -13.65 2.92
C SER A 272 6.37 -12.23 2.68
N ASN A 273 7.20 -12.04 1.64
CA ASN A 273 7.66 -10.71 1.25
C ASN A 273 6.51 -9.84 0.73
N ALA A 274 5.65 -10.42 -0.11
CA ALA A 274 4.48 -9.74 -0.65
C ALA A 274 3.53 -9.27 0.47
N LYS A 275 3.25 -10.15 1.46
CA LYS A 275 2.45 -9.79 2.64
C LYS A 275 3.11 -8.67 3.43
N ASN A 276 4.38 -8.83 3.78
CA ASN A 276 5.11 -7.86 4.59
C ASN A 276 5.03 -6.45 4.01
N ILE A 277 5.39 -6.27 2.75
CA ILE A 277 5.39 -4.94 2.15
C ILE A 277 3.98 -4.36 1.98
N THR A 278 2.99 -5.17 1.61
CA THR A 278 1.61 -4.70 1.42
C THR A 278 0.90 -4.38 2.73
N ASP A 279 1.18 -5.10 3.83
CA ASP A 279 0.68 -4.77 5.17
C ASP A 279 1.10 -3.35 5.59
N HIS A 280 2.33 -2.96 5.25
CA HIS A 280 2.83 -1.63 5.61
C HIS A 280 2.44 -0.54 4.61
N LEU A 281 2.45 -0.84 3.30
CA LEU A 281 2.06 0.15 2.28
C LEU A 281 0.59 0.56 2.35
N ALA A 282 -0.28 -0.33 2.84
CA ALA A 282 -1.71 -0.05 2.92
C ALA A 282 -2.03 1.18 3.78
N VAL A 283 -1.22 1.50 4.80
CA VAL A 283 -1.45 2.67 5.66
C VAL A 283 -1.29 4.00 4.90
N LEU A 284 -0.53 4.02 3.80
CA LEU A 284 -0.36 5.20 2.96
C LEU A 284 -1.58 5.47 2.06
N ARG A 285 -2.55 4.57 2.06
CA ARG A 285 -3.78 4.69 1.26
C ARG A 285 -3.52 4.94 -0.23
N PRO A 286 -2.66 4.14 -0.91
CA PRO A 286 -2.40 4.34 -2.32
C PRO A 286 -3.68 4.16 -3.15
N HIS A 287 -3.70 4.77 -4.35
CA HIS A 287 -4.83 4.65 -5.27
C HIS A 287 -4.93 3.27 -5.91
N GLY A 288 -3.81 2.57 -6.00
CA GLY A 288 -3.76 1.20 -6.47
C GLY A 288 -2.33 0.68 -6.51
N TRP A 289 -2.23 -0.65 -6.54
CA TRP A 289 -0.97 -1.34 -6.76
C TRP A 289 -1.08 -2.44 -7.81
N ILE A 290 -0.01 -2.64 -8.54
CA ILE A 290 0.06 -3.59 -9.67
C ILE A 290 1.28 -4.47 -9.51
N MET A 291 1.11 -5.79 -9.60
CA MET A 291 2.22 -6.74 -9.69
C MET A 291 2.63 -6.93 -11.14
N LEU A 292 3.89 -6.67 -11.43
CA LEU A 292 4.57 -6.99 -12.68
C LEU A 292 5.68 -7.99 -12.42
N GLY A 293 5.50 -9.23 -12.85
CA GLY A 293 6.44 -10.30 -12.57
C GLY A 293 6.43 -11.38 -13.65
N HIS A 294 7.12 -12.47 -13.35
CA HIS A 294 7.14 -13.66 -14.18
C HIS A 294 6.28 -14.77 -13.57
N CYS A 295 5.82 -15.69 -14.42
CA CYS A 295 5.10 -16.88 -14.00
C CYS A 295 5.52 -18.10 -14.83
N ALA A 296 5.27 -19.27 -14.29
CA ALA A 296 5.25 -20.48 -15.10
C ALA A 296 3.89 -20.62 -15.79
N GLY A 297 3.89 -20.82 -17.11
CA GLY A 297 2.68 -21.09 -17.90
C GLY A 297 2.21 -22.53 -17.71
N LEU A 298 0.90 -22.71 -17.49
CA LEU A 298 0.29 -24.03 -17.24
C LEU A 298 -0.46 -24.60 -18.43
N ARG A 299 -0.58 -23.85 -19.54
CA ARG A 299 -1.31 -24.27 -20.73
C ARG A 299 -0.38 -24.54 -21.89
N HIS A 300 -0.65 -25.63 -22.62
CA HIS A 300 0.14 -26.03 -23.79
C HIS A 300 0.22 -24.94 -24.86
N ASN A 301 -0.90 -24.22 -25.10
CA ASN A 301 -1.01 -23.20 -26.11
C ASN A 301 -0.47 -21.81 -25.72
N GLN A 302 0.13 -21.67 -24.54
CA GLN A 302 0.89 -20.47 -24.18
C GLN A 302 2.28 -20.53 -24.78
N CYS A 303 2.82 -19.37 -25.11
CA CYS A 303 4.20 -19.21 -25.57
C CYS A 303 5.03 -18.47 -24.52
N LEU A 304 6.34 -18.73 -24.51
CA LEU A 304 7.24 -17.91 -23.70
C LEU A 304 7.12 -16.45 -24.10
N GLY A 305 6.94 -15.57 -23.13
CA GLY A 305 6.71 -14.15 -23.33
C GLY A 305 5.26 -13.75 -23.56
N ASP A 306 4.29 -14.68 -23.51
CA ASP A 306 2.89 -14.31 -23.39
C ASP A 306 2.65 -13.59 -22.08
N TYR A 307 1.74 -12.62 -22.09
CA TYR A 307 1.29 -11.96 -20.88
C TYR A 307 0.09 -12.70 -20.27
N VAL A 308 0.04 -12.75 -18.97
CA VAL A 308 -1.07 -13.31 -18.19
C VAL A 308 -1.72 -12.22 -17.36
N LEU A 309 -2.95 -11.87 -17.71
CA LEU A 309 -3.80 -10.98 -16.94
C LEU A 309 -4.60 -11.81 -15.94
N ALA A 310 -4.31 -11.65 -14.66
CA ALA A 310 -5.03 -12.38 -13.63
C ALA A 310 -6.43 -11.82 -13.44
N HIS A 311 -7.48 -12.62 -13.65
CA HIS A 311 -8.85 -12.25 -13.35
C HIS A 311 -9.45 -13.01 -12.16
N ALA A 312 -8.77 -14.01 -11.66
CA ALA A 312 -9.07 -14.74 -10.43
C ALA A 312 -7.77 -15.26 -9.81
N TYR A 313 -7.78 -15.39 -8.50
CA TYR A 313 -6.61 -15.78 -7.73
C TYR A 313 -6.91 -17.02 -6.90
N VAL A 314 -6.01 -17.99 -6.91
CA VAL A 314 -6.05 -19.15 -6.01
C VAL A 314 -4.89 -19.02 -5.03
N ARG A 315 -5.23 -19.03 -3.77
CA ARG A 315 -4.32 -18.81 -2.65
C ARG A 315 -3.80 -20.17 -2.14
N GLU A 316 -2.64 -20.57 -2.60
CA GLU A 316 -1.83 -21.67 -2.07
C GLU A 316 -0.57 -21.09 -1.37
N ASP A 317 -0.65 -19.84 -0.96
CA ASP A 317 0.40 -19.06 -0.33
C ASP A 317 0.39 -19.14 1.20
N HIS A 318 -0.75 -19.44 1.78
CA HIS A 318 -1.01 -19.72 3.21
C HIS A 318 -0.64 -18.61 4.21
N VAL A 319 -0.10 -17.49 3.76
CA VAL A 319 0.39 -16.41 4.65
C VAL A 319 -0.71 -15.49 5.17
N LEU A 320 -1.92 -15.59 4.61
CA LEU A 320 -3.08 -14.78 5.00
C LEU A 320 -4.28 -15.63 5.46
N ASP A 321 -4.12 -16.93 5.68
CA ASP A 321 -5.26 -17.83 5.94
C ASP A 321 -5.99 -17.49 7.24
N ASP A 322 -5.27 -16.99 8.25
CA ASP A 322 -5.84 -16.54 9.52
C ASP A 322 -6.56 -15.19 9.40
N ASP A 323 -6.02 -14.25 8.59
CA ASP A 323 -6.58 -12.91 8.41
C ASP A 323 -7.74 -12.90 7.41
N LEU A 324 -7.65 -13.73 6.38
CA LEU A 324 -8.62 -13.85 5.29
C LEU A 324 -8.77 -15.32 4.88
N PRO A 325 -9.81 -16.02 5.35
CA PRO A 325 -9.97 -17.44 5.08
C PRO A 325 -9.94 -17.79 3.57
N PRO A 326 -9.38 -18.97 3.18
CA PRO A 326 -9.22 -19.34 1.76
C PRO A 326 -10.52 -19.42 0.94
N TRP A 327 -11.68 -19.58 1.60
CA TRP A 327 -12.99 -19.61 0.93
C TRP A 327 -13.48 -18.22 0.47
N VAL A 328 -12.85 -17.13 0.95
CA VAL A 328 -13.19 -15.77 0.49
C VAL A 328 -12.68 -15.58 -0.94
N PRO A 329 -13.58 -15.29 -1.91
CA PRO A 329 -13.15 -15.05 -3.27
C PRO A 329 -12.39 -13.74 -3.39
N ILE A 330 -11.30 -13.75 -4.15
CA ILE A 330 -10.54 -12.54 -4.48
C ILE A 330 -10.83 -12.19 -5.94
N PRO A 331 -11.77 -11.26 -6.21
CA PRO A 331 -12.13 -10.89 -7.57
C PRO A 331 -11.11 -9.96 -8.18
N ALA A 332 -10.98 -9.99 -9.50
CA ALA A 332 -10.29 -8.93 -10.21
C ALA A 332 -11.13 -7.64 -10.20
N LEU A 333 -10.45 -6.50 -10.23
CA LEU A 333 -11.10 -5.19 -10.30
C LEU A 333 -11.23 -4.76 -11.77
N ALA A 334 -12.48 -4.56 -12.21
CA ALA A 334 -12.79 -4.31 -13.61
C ALA A 334 -12.03 -3.12 -14.20
N GLU A 335 -11.89 -2.02 -13.46
CA GLU A 335 -11.21 -0.82 -13.94
C GLU A 335 -9.72 -1.06 -14.19
N ILE A 336 -9.08 -1.87 -13.34
CA ILE A 336 -7.67 -2.22 -13.51
C ILE A 336 -7.51 -3.24 -14.64
N GLN A 337 -8.44 -4.20 -14.75
CA GLN A 337 -8.43 -5.17 -15.86
C GLN A 337 -8.53 -4.45 -17.24
N ILE A 338 -9.47 -3.53 -17.38
CA ILE A 338 -9.66 -2.74 -18.61
C ILE A 338 -8.40 -1.92 -18.91
N ALA A 339 -7.82 -1.26 -17.93
CA ALA A 339 -6.61 -0.45 -18.13
C ALA A 339 -5.40 -1.31 -18.51
N LEU A 340 -5.23 -2.50 -17.94
CA LEU A 340 -4.14 -3.42 -18.28
C LEU A 340 -4.32 -4.00 -19.71
N GLU A 341 -5.54 -4.36 -20.09
CA GLU A 341 -5.83 -4.86 -21.44
C GLU A 341 -5.61 -3.75 -22.49
N GLU A 342 -6.13 -2.55 -22.26
CA GLU A 342 -5.93 -1.40 -23.15
C GLU A 342 -4.45 -1.01 -23.27
N ALA A 343 -3.71 -0.98 -22.15
CA ALA A 343 -2.28 -0.72 -22.17
C ALA A 343 -1.51 -1.77 -22.96
N THR A 344 -1.88 -3.05 -22.81
CA THR A 344 -1.28 -4.14 -23.57
C THR A 344 -1.55 -3.97 -25.06
N GLY A 345 -2.78 -3.62 -25.45
CA GLY A 345 -3.13 -3.35 -26.85
C GLY A 345 -2.32 -2.22 -27.46
N LYS A 346 -2.16 -1.13 -26.73
CA LYS A 346 -1.38 0.03 -27.21
C LYS A 346 0.11 -0.24 -27.35
N ILE A 347 0.67 -1.14 -26.55
CA ILE A 347 2.11 -1.45 -26.58
C ILE A 347 2.43 -2.60 -27.54
N CYS A 348 1.56 -3.62 -27.62
CA CYS A 348 1.78 -4.82 -28.44
C CYS A 348 1.15 -4.73 -29.85
N GLY A 349 0.28 -3.74 -30.10
CA GLY A 349 -0.61 -3.67 -31.26
C GLY A 349 -1.98 -4.31 -30.94
N GLU A 350 -3.07 -3.59 -31.22
CA GLU A 350 -4.44 -4.03 -30.89
C GLU A 350 -4.80 -5.36 -31.57
N GLU A 351 -4.29 -5.59 -32.77
CA GLU A 351 -4.48 -6.83 -33.54
C GLU A 351 -3.78 -8.04 -32.91
N ASN A 352 -2.72 -7.79 -32.11
CA ASN A 352 -1.89 -8.83 -31.49
C ASN A 352 -2.33 -9.19 -30.07
N VAL A 353 -3.19 -8.39 -29.43
CA VAL A 353 -3.60 -8.60 -28.02
C VAL A 353 -4.10 -10.01 -27.79
N ARG A 354 -4.98 -10.52 -28.64
CA ARG A 354 -5.54 -11.87 -28.52
C ARG A 354 -4.50 -12.98 -28.64
N GLN A 355 -3.36 -12.69 -29.26
CA GLN A 355 -2.28 -13.67 -29.42
C GLN A 355 -1.32 -13.66 -28.23
N CYS A 356 -1.04 -12.49 -27.65
CA CYS A 356 -0.04 -12.32 -26.60
C CYS A 356 -0.60 -12.21 -25.19
N LEU A 357 -1.89 -11.84 -25.00
CA LEU A 357 -2.53 -11.68 -23.71
C LEU A 357 -3.47 -12.86 -23.40
N ARG A 358 -3.20 -13.53 -22.31
CA ARG A 358 -4.02 -14.64 -21.76
C ARG A 358 -4.68 -14.18 -20.48
N THR A 359 -5.99 -14.19 -20.43
CA THR A 359 -6.74 -13.84 -19.21
C THR A 359 -7.20 -15.12 -18.52
N GLY A 360 -6.93 -15.26 -17.23
CA GLY A 360 -7.32 -16.47 -16.51
C GLY A 360 -6.93 -16.48 -15.03
N THR A 361 -7.15 -17.61 -14.40
CA THR A 361 -6.83 -17.83 -12.99
C THR A 361 -5.32 -18.00 -12.80
N VAL A 362 -4.77 -17.27 -11.84
CA VAL A 362 -3.39 -17.40 -11.37
C VAL A 362 -3.38 -18.07 -10.00
N ILE A 363 -2.52 -19.07 -9.83
CA ILE A 363 -2.24 -19.69 -8.52
C ILE A 363 -0.97 -19.05 -7.96
N THR A 364 -1.02 -18.65 -6.70
CA THR A 364 0.17 -18.24 -5.96
C THR A 364 0.49 -19.29 -4.92
N THR A 365 1.72 -19.81 -4.94
CA THR A 365 2.21 -20.84 -4.02
C THR A 365 3.31 -20.31 -3.11
N ASP A 366 3.43 -20.87 -1.92
CA ASP A 366 4.57 -20.69 -1.02
C ASP A 366 5.72 -21.66 -1.28
N ASP A 367 5.47 -22.74 -2.05
CA ASP A 367 6.47 -23.74 -2.39
C ASP A 367 7.21 -23.38 -3.69
N ARG A 368 8.41 -22.85 -3.54
CA ARG A 368 9.27 -22.47 -4.67
C ARG A 368 9.67 -23.65 -5.57
N ASN A 369 9.65 -24.88 -5.02
CA ASN A 369 10.01 -26.11 -5.70
C ASN A 369 8.77 -26.99 -6.00
N TRP A 370 7.63 -26.35 -6.30
CA TRP A 370 6.38 -27.05 -6.58
C TRP A 370 6.50 -28.10 -7.70
N GLU A 371 7.44 -27.92 -8.63
CA GLU A 371 7.72 -28.86 -9.72
C GLU A 371 8.12 -30.25 -9.19
N LEU A 372 8.76 -30.33 -8.03
CA LEU A 372 9.11 -31.61 -7.39
C LEU A 372 7.89 -32.36 -6.87
N LYS A 373 6.74 -31.71 -6.78
CA LYS A 373 5.46 -32.25 -6.31
C LYS A 373 4.38 -32.23 -7.39
N THR A 374 4.76 -32.24 -8.67
CA THR A 374 3.84 -32.07 -9.80
C THR A 374 2.62 -33.01 -9.72
N ASN A 375 2.80 -34.29 -9.34
CA ASN A 375 1.71 -35.25 -9.24
C ASN A 375 0.63 -34.84 -8.22
N SER A 376 1.00 -34.20 -7.11
CA SER A 376 0.06 -33.79 -6.07
C SER A 376 -0.61 -32.44 -6.37
N VAL A 377 0.10 -31.52 -7.04
CA VAL A 377 -0.41 -30.18 -7.35
C VAL A 377 -1.20 -30.13 -8.67
N TYR A 378 -0.94 -31.06 -9.60
CA TYR A 378 -1.55 -31.09 -10.93
C TYR A 378 -3.08 -31.11 -10.89
N GLU A 379 -3.67 -31.96 -10.03
CA GLU A 379 -5.12 -32.03 -9.88
C GLU A 379 -5.73 -30.72 -9.35
N ARG A 380 -5.02 -30.01 -8.48
CA ARG A 380 -5.44 -28.67 -7.99
C ARG A 380 -5.39 -27.64 -9.11
N PHE A 381 -4.32 -27.62 -9.89
CA PHE A 381 -4.19 -26.74 -11.07
C PHE A 381 -5.30 -26.97 -12.08
N LYS A 382 -5.61 -28.23 -12.34
CA LYS A 382 -6.67 -28.65 -13.25
C LYS A 382 -8.05 -28.22 -12.75
N LYS A 383 -8.38 -28.46 -11.49
CA LYS A 383 -9.66 -28.07 -10.86
C LYS A 383 -9.83 -26.56 -10.83
N ALA A 384 -8.79 -25.81 -10.50
CA ALA A 384 -8.77 -24.35 -10.52
C ALA A 384 -8.83 -23.77 -11.94
N ARG A 385 -8.64 -24.59 -12.98
CA ARG A 385 -8.49 -24.16 -14.38
C ARG A 385 -7.42 -23.08 -14.54
N ALA A 386 -6.40 -23.12 -13.70
CA ALA A 386 -5.33 -22.15 -13.69
C ALA A 386 -4.58 -22.12 -15.02
N ILE A 387 -4.11 -20.94 -15.40
CA ILE A 387 -3.30 -20.71 -16.60
C ILE A 387 -1.86 -20.34 -16.25
N ALA A 388 -1.61 -19.93 -15.03
CA ALA A 388 -0.28 -19.56 -14.55
C ALA A 388 -0.11 -19.85 -13.07
N ILE A 389 1.13 -19.98 -12.64
CA ILE A 389 1.54 -20.07 -11.24
C ILE A 389 2.69 -19.10 -10.98
N ASP A 390 2.60 -18.39 -9.87
CA ASP A 390 3.62 -17.47 -9.35
C ASP A 390 3.78 -17.61 -7.83
N MET A 391 4.41 -16.65 -7.18
CA MET A 391 4.65 -16.69 -5.74
C MET A 391 4.17 -15.44 -4.98
N GLU A 392 3.56 -14.45 -5.63
CA GLU A 392 3.22 -13.16 -4.99
C GLU A 392 1.82 -12.64 -5.30
N SER A 393 1.29 -12.91 -6.49
CA SER A 393 0.12 -12.20 -7.03
C SER A 393 -1.14 -12.34 -6.19
N ALA A 394 -1.48 -13.56 -5.74
CA ALA A 394 -2.69 -13.76 -4.94
C ALA A 394 -2.54 -13.13 -3.54
N THR A 395 -1.34 -13.12 -2.97
CA THR A 395 -1.07 -12.46 -1.69
C THR A 395 -1.25 -10.94 -1.80
N ILE A 396 -0.70 -10.33 -2.85
CA ILE A 396 -0.86 -8.89 -3.13
C ILE A 396 -2.32 -8.54 -3.35
N ALA A 397 -3.05 -9.36 -4.12
CA ALA A 397 -4.46 -9.17 -4.40
C ALA A 397 -5.32 -9.34 -3.13
N ALA A 398 -5.08 -10.40 -2.35
CA ALA A 398 -5.80 -10.68 -1.11
C ALA A 398 -5.60 -9.59 -0.06
N ASN A 399 -4.37 -9.10 0.08
CA ASN A 399 -4.09 -7.99 0.98
C ASN A 399 -4.68 -6.66 0.49
N GLY A 400 -4.69 -6.44 -0.83
CA GLY A 400 -5.42 -5.32 -1.43
C GLY A 400 -6.92 -5.38 -1.16
N TYR A 401 -7.52 -6.56 -1.27
CA TYR A 401 -8.91 -6.80 -0.92
C TYR A 401 -9.17 -6.54 0.57
N ARG A 402 -8.38 -7.13 1.46
CA ARG A 402 -8.49 -6.99 2.92
C ARG A 402 -8.31 -5.55 3.39
N LEU A 403 -7.29 -4.85 2.88
CA LEU A 403 -6.89 -3.51 3.31
C LEU A 403 -7.45 -2.40 2.41
N ARG A 404 -8.35 -2.74 1.49
CA ARG A 404 -9.08 -1.83 0.60
C ARG A 404 -8.17 -0.98 -0.29
N VAL A 405 -7.12 -1.57 -0.84
CA VAL A 405 -6.30 -0.95 -1.87
C VAL A 405 -6.60 -1.61 -3.21
N PRO A 406 -7.01 -0.88 -4.24
CA PRO A 406 -7.22 -1.44 -5.57
C PRO A 406 -5.97 -2.13 -6.11
N TYR A 407 -6.14 -3.31 -6.70
CA TYR A 407 -5.04 -4.18 -7.09
C TYR A 407 -5.22 -4.78 -8.48
N GLY A 408 -4.09 -5.14 -9.11
CA GLY A 408 -4.07 -5.86 -10.37
C GLY A 408 -2.76 -6.60 -10.58
N THR A 409 -2.78 -7.54 -11.52
CA THR A 409 -1.62 -8.39 -11.84
C THR A 409 -1.51 -8.61 -13.33
N LEU A 410 -0.34 -8.33 -13.86
CA LEU A 410 0.07 -8.74 -15.18
C LEU A 410 1.41 -9.49 -15.08
N LEU A 411 1.44 -10.75 -15.52
CA LEU A 411 2.63 -11.58 -15.48
C LEU A 411 3.12 -11.87 -16.90
N CYS A 412 4.39 -12.23 -17.03
CA CYS A 412 4.99 -12.69 -18.27
C CYS A 412 5.41 -14.15 -18.13
N VAL A 413 4.99 -15.01 -19.05
CA VAL A 413 5.35 -16.43 -19.06
C VAL A 413 6.84 -16.56 -19.32
N SER A 414 7.59 -17.07 -18.33
CA SER A 414 9.04 -17.25 -18.38
C SER A 414 9.46 -18.68 -18.72
N ASP A 415 8.60 -19.65 -18.42
CA ASP A 415 8.83 -21.09 -18.61
C ASP A 415 7.50 -21.85 -18.56
N LYS A 416 7.51 -23.10 -18.98
CA LYS A 416 6.35 -24.00 -18.94
C LYS A 416 6.77 -25.39 -18.49
N PRO A 417 7.10 -25.58 -17.19
CA PRO A 417 7.69 -26.82 -16.68
C PRO A 417 6.84 -28.07 -16.97
N ILE A 418 5.51 -27.97 -16.84
CA ILE A 418 4.57 -29.08 -17.11
C ILE A 418 4.66 -29.59 -18.56
N HIS A 419 5.10 -28.71 -19.48
CA HIS A 419 5.21 -29.01 -20.91
C HIS A 419 6.67 -29.22 -21.36
N GLY A 420 7.60 -29.42 -20.42
CA GLY A 420 9.01 -29.66 -20.69
C GLY A 420 9.84 -28.44 -21.10
N GLU A 421 9.23 -27.26 -21.12
CA GLU A 421 9.93 -26.00 -21.41
C GLU A 421 10.42 -25.37 -20.11
N ILE A 422 11.55 -25.88 -19.59
CA ILE A 422 12.18 -25.42 -18.35
C ILE A 422 13.15 -24.27 -18.62
N LYS A 423 13.39 -23.48 -17.58
CA LYS A 423 14.31 -22.34 -17.64
C LYS A 423 15.76 -22.79 -17.62
N LEU A 424 16.43 -22.74 -18.78
CA LEU A 424 17.83 -23.10 -18.90
C LEU A 424 18.76 -21.85 -18.88
N ARG A 425 19.95 -22.05 -18.34
CA ARG A 425 20.97 -20.99 -18.27
C ARG A 425 21.37 -20.57 -19.70
N GLY A 426 21.22 -19.30 -20.01
CA GLY A 426 21.66 -18.70 -21.29
C GLY A 426 20.61 -18.60 -22.41
N MET A 427 19.45 -19.25 -22.28
CA MET A 427 18.42 -19.25 -23.35
C MET A 427 17.70 -17.91 -23.56
N ALA A 428 18.02 -16.89 -22.81
CA ALA A 428 16.99 -15.87 -22.61
C ALA A 428 17.44 -14.40 -22.56
N ASN A 429 18.68 -14.06 -22.66
CA ASN A 429 19.13 -12.69 -22.33
C ASN A 429 18.50 -11.62 -23.26
N GLU A 430 18.50 -11.80 -24.57
CA GLU A 430 17.95 -10.83 -25.54
C GLU A 430 16.41 -10.81 -25.50
N PHE A 431 15.79 -11.98 -25.50
CA PHE A 431 14.34 -12.14 -25.47
C PHE A 431 13.75 -11.55 -24.17
N TYR A 432 14.31 -11.92 -23.00
CA TYR A 432 13.84 -11.39 -21.72
C TYR A 432 14.06 -9.89 -21.62
N LYS A 433 15.17 -9.36 -22.09
CA LYS A 433 15.43 -7.91 -22.05
C LYS A 433 14.35 -7.14 -22.81
N LYS A 434 14.02 -7.57 -24.02
CA LYS A 434 12.96 -6.95 -24.83
C LYS A 434 11.58 -7.09 -24.17
N ARG A 435 11.24 -8.27 -23.65
CA ARG A 435 9.96 -8.53 -22.99
C ARG A 435 9.81 -7.77 -21.67
N ILE A 436 10.84 -7.70 -20.86
CA ILE A 436 10.82 -6.91 -19.60
C ILE A 436 10.55 -5.45 -19.90
N THR A 437 11.24 -4.86 -20.87
CA THR A 437 11.01 -3.46 -21.24
C THR A 437 9.59 -3.23 -21.71
N GLN A 438 9.06 -4.10 -22.57
CA GLN A 438 7.68 -4.03 -23.04
C GLN A 438 6.67 -4.20 -21.92
N HIS A 439 6.87 -5.18 -21.03
CA HIS A 439 6.03 -5.43 -19.86
C HIS A 439 6.00 -4.25 -18.90
N LEU A 440 7.17 -3.66 -18.61
CA LEU A 440 7.27 -2.44 -17.82
C LEU A 440 6.49 -1.29 -18.46
N GLN A 441 6.64 -1.08 -19.77
CA GLN A 441 5.89 -0.04 -20.50
C GLN A 441 4.37 -0.24 -20.39
N ILE A 442 3.89 -1.49 -20.44
CA ILE A 442 2.47 -1.80 -20.21
C ILE A 442 2.05 -1.36 -18.80
N GLY A 443 2.83 -1.71 -17.77
CA GLY A 443 2.54 -1.31 -16.39
C GLY A 443 2.48 0.21 -16.21
N LEU A 444 3.47 0.93 -16.74
CA LEU A 444 3.52 2.39 -16.68
C LEU A 444 2.36 3.02 -17.46
N ARG A 445 2.04 2.50 -18.64
CA ARG A 445 0.89 2.96 -19.41
C ARG A 445 -0.43 2.70 -18.71
N THR A 446 -0.54 1.58 -17.99
CA THR A 446 -1.71 1.28 -17.15
C THR A 446 -1.92 2.37 -16.11
N VAL A 447 -0.87 2.78 -15.40
CA VAL A 447 -0.96 3.88 -14.42
C VAL A 447 -1.43 5.18 -15.07
N GLU A 448 -0.94 5.51 -16.26
CA GLU A 448 -1.41 6.70 -17.00
C GLU A 448 -2.90 6.63 -17.36
N LEU A 449 -3.38 5.47 -17.79
CA LEU A 449 -4.80 5.26 -18.11
C LEU A 449 -5.67 5.39 -16.85
N LEU A 450 -5.24 4.83 -15.73
CA LEU A 450 -5.93 4.94 -14.45
C LEU A 450 -6.01 6.40 -13.98
N LYS A 451 -4.94 7.16 -14.08
CA LYS A 451 -4.94 8.62 -13.80
C LYS A 451 -5.95 9.36 -14.65
N ARG A 452 -5.99 9.10 -15.96
CA ARG A 452 -6.90 9.75 -16.90
C ARG A 452 -8.37 9.39 -16.66
N SER A 453 -8.65 8.17 -16.24
CA SER A 453 -10.03 7.73 -15.94
C SER A 453 -10.59 8.34 -14.67
N GLY A 454 -9.72 8.90 -13.83
CA GLY A 454 -10.05 9.56 -12.57
C GLY A 454 -10.05 8.60 -11.38
N ILE A 455 -9.46 9.07 -10.28
CA ILE A 455 -9.24 8.31 -9.04
C ILE A 455 -10.56 7.83 -8.42
N MET A 456 -11.64 8.57 -8.60
CA MET A 456 -12.96 8.19 -8.07
C MET A 456 -13.49 6.87 -8.63
N LYS A 457 -13.07 6.48 -9.84
CA LYS A 457 -13.40 5.15 -10.40
C LYS A 457 -12.66 4.02 -9.71
N LEU A 458 -11.44 4.30 -9.20
CA LEU A 458 -10.62 3.35 -8.45
C LEU A 458 -10.92 3.35 -6.95
N HIS A 459 -11.94 4.07 -6.52
CA HIS A 459 -12.19 4.26 -5.10
C HIS A 459 -12.35 2.93 -4.36
N SER A 460 -11.60 2.76 -3.28
CA SER A 460 -11.56 1.53 -2.48
C SER A 460 -12.87 1.19 -1.75
N ARG A 461 -13.88 2.07 -1.79
CA ARG A 461 -15.20 1.81 -1.19
C ARG A 461 -15.89 0.59 -1.76
N LYS A 462 -15.68 0.26 -3.03
CA LYS A 462 -16.23 -0.97 -3.63
C LYS A 462 -15.62 -2.26 -3.03
N LEU A 463 -14.51 -2.13 -2.32
CA LEU A 463 -13.89 -3.21 -1.54
C LEU A 463 -14.39 -3.24 -0.09
N ARG A 464 -15.24 -2.29 0.30
CA ARG A 464 -15.78 -2.21 1.66
C ARG A 464 -16.95 -3.17 1.83
N GLY A 465 -16.92 -3.93 2.93
CA GLY A 465 -18.03 -4.77 3.36
C GLY A 465 -19.06 -4.02 4.20
N PHE A 466 -19.82 -4.76 5.02
CA PHE A 466 -20.82 -4.22 5.94
C PHE A 466 -20.15 -3.73 7.22
N ASP A 467 -20.73 -2.68 7.83
CA ASP A 467 -20.33 -2.14 9.15
C ASP A 467 -18.83 -1.81 9.32
N GLU A 468 -18.19 -1.49 8.23
CA GLU A 468 -16.76 -1.16 8.22
C GLU A 468 -16.50 0.35 8.34
N PRO A 469 -15.27 0.76 8.78
CA PRO A 469 -14.88 2.16 8.85
C PRO A 469 -15.12 2.92 7.55
N PRO A 470 -15.62 4.17 7.59
CA PRO A 470 -16.03 4.90 6.39
C PRO A 470 -14.88 5.48 5.58
N PHE A 471 -13.72 5.74 6.18
CA PHE A 471 -12.57 6.22 5.44
C PHE A 471 -12.06 5.14 4.47
N ARG A 472 -11.61 5.59 3.33
CA ARG A 472 -11.09 4.67 2.31
C ARG A 472 -9.82 3.98 2.78
#